data_64e3fb91bc20ca01905b2d375f32ce48
#
_entry.id   64e3fb91bc20ca01905b2d375f32ce48
#
_cell.length_a   1.000
_cell.length_b   1.000
_cell.length_c   1.000
_cell.angle_alpha   90.00
_cell.angle_beta   90.00
_cell.angle_gamma   90.00
#
_symmetry.space_group_name_H-M   'P 1'
#
loop_
_entity.id
_entity.type
_entity.pdbx_description
1 polymer ?
#
loop_
_entity_poly.entity_id
_entity_poly.type
_entity_poly.pdbx_seq_one_letter_code
_entity_poly.pdbx_strand_id
1 'polypeptide(L)'
;MDAELAKLVESGKLTPKAAEQLDQLKPGTFCLHKSWGFGRVADWNFLLNQIVIDFSGKKGHPMQLQYAADNLTLIPPDPVR
;
A
#
# COMPACT_ATOMS: atom_id res chain seq x y z
N MET A 1 -1.84 11.09 -9.38
CA MET A 1 -1.78 9.63 -9.22
C MET A 1 -0.61 9.05 -9.99
N ASP A 2 0.02 8.04 -9.45
CA ASP A 2 1.13 7.36 -10.10
C ASP A 2 0.67 6.73 -11.43
N ALA A 3 1.52 6.81 -12.44
CA ALA A 3 1.18 6.32 -13.78
C ALA A 3 0.94 4.79 -13.79
N GLU A 4 1.68 4.04 -12.97
CA GLU A 4 1.50 2.60 -12.90
C GLU A 4 0.16 2.25 -12.28
N LEU A 5 -0.26 2.98 -11.26
CA LEU A 5 -1.56 2.77 -10.65
C LEU A 5 -2.68 3.10 -11.63
N ALA A 6 -2.52 4.16 -12.40
CA ALA A 6 -3.51 4.53 -13.41
C ALA A 6 -3.68 3.43 -14.45
N LYS A 7 -2.58 2.81 -14.88
CA LYS A 7 -2.62 1.70 -15.82
C LYS A 7 -3.37 0.51 -15.26
N LEU A 8 -3.18 0.22 -13.98
CA LEU A 8 -3.87 -0.90 -13.35
C LEU A 8 -5.37 -0.65 -13.25
N VAL A 9 -5.76 0.58 -13.01
CA VAL A 9 -7.17 0.94 -13.01
C VAL A 9 -7.77 0.75 -14.41
N GLU A 10 -7.07 1.24 -15.43
CA GLU A 10 -7.54 1.12 -16.81
C GLU A 10 -7.69 -0.33 -17.25
N SER A 11 -6.79 -1.19 -16.80
CA SER A 11 -6.83 -2.59 -17.18
C SER A 11 -7.79 -3.42 -16.32
N GLY A 12 -8.45 -2.80 -15.35
CA GLY A 12 -9.40 -3.48 -14.48
C GLY A 12 -8.80 -4.29 -13.36
N LYS A 13 -7.50 -4.14 -13.10
CA LYS A 13 -6.83 -4.88 -12.04
C LYS A 13 -6.98 -4.23 -10.68
N LEU A 14 -7.28 -2.92 -10.65
CA LEU A 14 -7.55 -2.20 -9.41
C LEU A 14 -8.80 -1.36 -9.58
N THR A 15 -9.54 -1.19 -8.49
CA THR A 15 -10.64 -0.23 -8.50
C THR A 15 -10.05 1.18 -8.35
N PRO A 16 -10.74 2.21 -8.85
CA PRO A 16 -10.27 3.58 -8.69
C PRO A 16 -10.05 3.97 -7.22
N LYS A 17 -10.92 3.50 -6.34
CA LYS A 17 -10.80 3.78 -4.92
C LYS A 17 -9.56 3.14 -4.32
N ALA A 18 -9.28 1.90 -4.70
CA ALA A 18 -8.07 1.21 -4.24
C ALA A 18 -6.82 1.96 -4.70
N ALA A 19 -6.82 2.41 -5.95
CA ALA A 19 -5.67 3.14 -6.48
C ALA A 19 -5.44 4.45 -5.73
N GLU A 20 -6.49 5.16 -5.36
CA GLU A 20 -6.36 6.38 -4.58
C GLU A 20 -5.74 6.12 -3.22
N GLN A 21 -6.16 5.05 -2.56
CA GLN A 21 -5.61 4.70 -1.27
C GLN A 21 -4.14 4.30 -1.38
N LEU A 22 -3.82 3.50 -2.37
CA LEU A 22 -2.45 3.04 -2.59
C LEU A 22 -1.51 4.17 -2.99
N ASP A 23 -2.03 5.16 -3.69
CA ASP A 23 -1.21 6.30 -4.11
C ASP A 23 -0.61 7.05 -2.94
N GLN A 24 -1.22 6.94 -1.77
CA GLN A 24 -0.73 7.59 -0.56
C GLN A 24 0.30 6.74 0.18
N LEU A 25 0.44 5.47 -0.18
CA LEU A 25 1.34 4.53 0.51
C LEU A 25 2.69 4.46 -0.20
N LYS A 26 3.41 5.56 -0.19
CA LYS A 26 4.73 5.62 -0.82
C LYS A 26 5.79 5.03 0.11
N PRO A 27 6.94 4.61 -0.44
CA PRO A 27 8.02 4.07 0.40
C PRO A 27 8.36 5.00 1.55
N GLY A 28 8.48 4.45 2.74
CA GLY A 28 8.73 5.21 3.95
C GLY A 28 7.48 5.65 4.70
N THR A 29 6.31 5.48 4.10
CA THR A 29 5.04 5.83 4.74
C THR A 29 4.62 4.73 5.71
N PHE A 30 4.00 5.12 6.81
CA PHE A 30 3.51 4.16 7.79
C PHE A 30 2.06 3.80 7.50
N CYS A 31 1.70 2.57 7.85
CA CYS A 31 0.35 2.07 7.65
C CYS A 31 -0.04 1.12 8.77
N LEU A 32 -1.33 0.82 8.86
CA LEU A 32 -1.87 -0.10 9.85
C LEU A 32 -2.63 -1.20 9.16
N HIS A 33 -2.24 -2.45 9.41
CA HIS A 33 -2.94 -3.61 8.89
C HIS A 33 -3.97 -4.07 9.91
N LYS A 34 -5.13 -4.53 9.43
CA LYS A 34 -6.23 -4.93 10.30
C LYS A 34 -5.86 -6.03 11.28
N SER A 35 -5.00 -6.97 10.84
CA SER A 35 -4.63 -8.11 11.66
C SER A 35 -3.21 -8.03 12.19
N TRP A 36 -2.28 -7.47 11.41
CA TRP A 36 -0.86 -7.50 11.76
C TRP A 36 -0.36 -6.21 12.40
N GLY A 37 -1.20 -5.19 12.42
CA GLY A 37 -0.89 -3.96 13.11
C GLY A 37 0.01 -3.02 12.33
N PHE A 38 0.89 -2.35 13.03
CA PHE A 38 1.70 -1.28 12.50
C PHE A 38 2.75 -1.77 11.51
N GLY A 39 2.87 -1.07 10.40
CA GLY A 39 3.87 -1.40 9.39
C GLY A 39 4.38 -0.16 8.68
N ARG A 40 5.42 -0.35 7.88
CA ARG A 40 6.02 0.72 7.09
C ARG A 40 6.18 0.22 5.66
N VAL A 41 5.78 1.05 4.70
CA VAL A 41 5.93 0.70 3.30
C VAL A 41 7.40 0.69 2.93
N ALA A 42 7.90 -0.45 2.49
CA ALA A 42 9.30 -0.59 2.11
C ALA A 42 9.51 -0.33 0.63
N ASP A 43 8.67 -0.90 -0.22
CA ASP A 43 8.86 -0.78 -1.66
C ASP A 43 7.60 -1.23 -2.39
N TRP A 44 7.60 -1.07 -3.69
CA TRP A 44 6.54 -1.51 -4.59
C TRP A 44 7.13 -2.41 -5.66
N ASN A 45 6.36 -3.41 -6.09
CA ASN A 45 6.74 -4.28 -7.19
C ASN A 45 5.60 -4.33 -8.20
N PHE A 46 5.65 -3.45 -9.18
CA PHE A 46 4.58 -3.36 -10.18
C PHE A 46 4.57 -4.54 -11.14
N LEU A 47 5.70 -5.21 -11.32
CA LEU A 47 5.73 -6.40 -12.16
C LEU A 47 4.84 -7.50 -11.61
N LEU A 48 4.80 -7.62 -10.28
CA LEU A 48 4.01 -8.64 -9.60
C LEU A 48 2.73 -8.09 -9.00
N ASN A 49 2.46 -6.79 -9.19
CA ASN A 49 1.30 -6.11 -8.62
C ASN A 49 1.26 -6.24 -7.11
N GLN A 50 2.42 -6.00 -6.48
CA GLN A 50 2.58 -6.15 -5.03
C GLN A 50 3.15 -4.90 -4.41
N ILE A 51 2.85 -4.71 -3.13
CA ILE A 51 3.48 -3.71 -2.28
C ILE A 51 4.16 -4.47 -1.15
N VAL A 52 5.36 -4.04 -0.78
CA VAL A 52 6.14 -4.71 0.25
C VAL A 52 6.10 -3.88 1.52
N ILE A 53 5.68 -4.49 2.61
CA ILE A 53 5.51 -3.82 3.90
C ILE A 53 6.40 -4.47 4.95
N ASP A 54 7.06 -3.65 5.75
CA ASP A 54 7.83 -4.13 6.91
C ASP A 54 6.96 -4.00 8.14
N PHE A 55 6.53 -5.13 8.69
CA PHE A 55 5.82 -5.18 9.97
C PHE A 55 6.81 -5.47 11.08
N SER A 56 6.45 -5.15 12.33
CA SER A 56 7.37 -5.31 13.45
C SER A 56 7.88 -6.74 13.60
N GLY A 57 7.04 -7.72 13.31
CA GLY A 57 7.45 -9.12 13.42
C GLY A 57 7.76 -9.79 12.10
N LYS A 58 7.67 -9.04 10.99
CA LYS A 58 7.81 -9.67 9.67
C LYS A 58 8.18 -8.61 8.64
N LYS A 59 9.43 -8.62 8.22
CA LYS A 59 9.92 -7.65 7.26
C LYS A 59 9.84 -8.18 5.84
N GLY A 60 9.71 -7.24 4.89
CA GLY A 60 9.68 -7.61 3.49
C GLY A 60 8.47 -8.43 3.09
N HIS A 61 7.32 -8.18 3.72
CA HIS A 61 6.12 -8.96 3.45
C HIS A 61 5.41 -8.40 2.22
N PRO A 62 5.35 -9.17 1.11
CA PRO A 62 4.64 -8.69 -0.07
C PRO A 62 3.14 -8.96 0.05
N MET A 63 2.34 -8.05 -0.49
CA MET A 63 0.90 -8.29 -0.59
C MET A 63 0.39 -7.72 -1.89
N GLN A 64 -0.65 -8.35 -2.43
CA GLN A 64 -1.28 -7.88 -3.64
C GLN A 64 -1.86 -6.50 -3.43
N LEU A 65 -1.82 -5.68 -4.47
CA LEU A 65 -2.22 -4.28 -4.35
C LEU A 65 -3.67 -4.12 -3.92
N GLN A 66 -4.58 -4.89 -4.50
CA GLN A 66 -6.00 -4.79 -4.12
C GLN A 66 -6.20 -5.21 -2.67
N TYR A 67 -5.55 -6.27 -2.24
CA TYR A 67 -5.61 -6.73 -0.85
C TYR A 67 -5.09 -5.65 0.10
N ALA A 68 -3.97 -5.03 -0.27
CA ALA A 68 -3.38 -3.97 0.55
C ALA A 68 -4.34 -2.78 0.69
N ALA A 69 -4.97 -2.38 -0.41
CA ALA A 69 -5.91 -1.28 -0.36
C ALA A 69 -7.09 -1.58 0.55
N ASP A 70 -7.53 -2.83 0.58
CA ASP A 70 -8.69 -3.22 1.39
C ASP A 70 -8.33 -3.38 2.87
N ASN A 71 -7.07 -3.65 3.19
CA ASN A 71 -6.68 -4.02 4.55
C ASN A 71 -5.71 -3.07 5.24
N LEU A 72 -5.13 -2.12 4.52
CA LEU A 72 -4.21 -1.16 5.10
C LEU A 72 -4.87 0.21 5.26
N THR A 73 -4.53 0.87 6.34
CA THR A 73 -4.97 2.25 6.59
C THR A 73 -3.72 3.12 6.68
N LEU A 74 -3.75 4.23 5.95
CA LEU A 74 -2.64 5.18 5.99
C LEU A 74 -2.54 5.84 7.34
N ILE A 75 -1.32 5.91 7.87
CA ILE A 75 -1.04 6.68 9.09
C ILE A 75 -0.35 7.96 8.66
N PRO A 76 -0.93 9.12 8.94
CA PRO A 76 -0.33 10.40 8.55
C PRO A 76 1.07 10.57 9.14
N PRO A 77 1.99 11.18 8.41
CA PRO A 77 3.37 11.35 8.89
C PRO A 77 3.48 12.32 10.06
N ASP A 78 2.52 13.21 10.21
CA ASP A 78 2.54 14.16 11.32
C ASP A 78 1.20 14.15 12.01
N PRO A 79 1.03 13.24 12.96
CA PRO A 79 -0.26 13.06 13.60
C PRO A 79 -0.56 14.14 14.64
N VAL A 80 0.40 14.96 14.96
CA VAL A 80 0.19 15.91 16.00
C VAL A 80 -0.22 17.20 15.52
N ARG A 81 -0.43 17.45 15.99
CA ARG A 81 -0.36 18.58 15.81
C ARG A 81 -0.96 19.09 16.39
#